data_99d4e6c5626660d470d562528f05ff44
#
_entry.id   99d4e6c5626660d470d562528f05ff44
#
_cell.length_a   1.000
_cell.length_b   1.000
_cell.length_c   1.000
_cell.angle_alpha   90.00
_cell.angle_beta   90.00
_cell.angle_gamma   90.00
#
_symmetry.space_group_name_H-M   'P 1'
#
loop_
_entity.id
_entity.type
_entity.pdbx_description
1 polymer ?
#
loop_
_entity_poly.entity_id
_entity_poly.type
_entity_poly.pdbx_seq_one_letter_code
_entity_poly.pdbx_strand_id
1 'polypeptide(L)'
;KNLAKRLGDGFKMVFISAGHADLMRRYNATRRQHPLGHDYDLGAAVRADMARMADVESLADILIDSSALAPTDLRGALLDALGLDKAPLIPVHIVSFSYRYGLPETADQVIDMRFAKNPHWDDGLRDQTGLDSKVAEFLAKDEMAIKVLDQVKSMLALMLSRMNNDGRAHLTLAFGCTGGKHRSVWAATQIASWIEAEGHPVRLEHRELAKVLV
;
A
#
# COMPACT_ATOMS: atom_id res chain seq x y z
N LYS A 1 -6.52 -30.98 -4.51
CA LYS A 1 -5.56 -31.83 -5.26
C LYS A 1 -5.27 -31.31 -6.70
N ASN A 2 -6.26 -30.79 -7.43
CA ASN A 2 -6.03 -30.28 -8.80
C ASN A 2 -5.23 -28.97 -8.83
N LEU A 3 -5.36 -28.10 -7.83
CA LEU A 3 -4.68 -26.80 -7.80
C LEU A 3 -3.17 -26.97 -7.54
N ALA A 4 -2.81 -27.80 -6.56
CA ALA A 4 -1.41 -28.11 -6.25
C ALA A 4 -0.66 -28.71 -7.44
N LYS A 5 -1.31 -29.62 -8.20
CA LYS A 5 -0.73 -30.18 -9.42
C LYS A 5 -0.48 -29.15 -10.54
N ARG A 6 -1.31 -28.09 -10.58
CA ARG A 6 -1.19 -27.02 -11.59
C ARG A 6 -0.14 -25.97 -11.24
N LEU A 7 0.12 -25.73 -9.94
CA LEU A 7 0.98 -24.67 -9.44
C LEU A 7 2.40 -25.15 -9.10
N GLY A 8 2.64 -26.47 -9.09
CA GLY A 8 3.97 -27.07 -8.90
C GLY A 8 4.51 -26.96 -7.48
N ASP A 9 5.80 -27.21 -7.31
CA ASP A 9 6.49 -27.32 -6.00
C ASP A 9 6.55 -26.01 -5.19
N GLY A 10 6.25 -24.88 -5.82
CA GLY A 10 6.17 -23.57 -5.12
C GLY A 10 4.85 -23.30 -4.39
N PHE A 11 3.86 -24.20 -4.53
CA PHE A 11 2.56 -24.04 -3.88
C PHE A 11 2.60 -24.53 -2.42
N LYS A 12 2.12 -23.70 -1.51
CA LYS A 12 1.89 -24.03 -0.11
C LYS A 12 0.44 -23.73 0.27
N MET A 13 -0.26 -24.69 0.87
CA MET A 13 -1.60 -24.49 1.39
C MET A 13 -1.53 -24.18 2.88
N VAL A 14 -1.95 -22.98 3.25
CA VAL A 14 -2.03 -22.55 4.64
C VAL A 14 -3.49 -22.63 5.08
N PHE A 15 -3.77 -23.30 6.18
CA PHE A 15 -5.09 -23.32 6.82
C PHE A 15 -5.01 -22.54 8.14
N ILE A 16 -5.87 -21.53 8.26
CA ILE A 16 -5.97 -20.71 9.47
C ILE A 16 -7.25 -21.11 10.19
N SER A 17 -7.09 -21.67 11.38
CA SER A 17 -8.21 -22.09 12.25
C SER A 17 -8.41 -21.15 13.43
N ALA A 18 -9.52 -21.30 14.11
CA ALA A 18 -9.75 -20.77 15.45
C ALA A 18 -10.70 -21.68 16.20
N GLY A 19 -10.59 -21.73 17.52
CA GLY A 19 -11.49 -22.47 18.38
C GLY A 19 -12.95 -22.00 18.26
N HIS A 20 -13.92 -22.90 18.48
CA HIS A 20 -15.35 -22.61 18.40
C HIS A 20 -15.75 -21.38 19.23
N ALA A 21 -15.25 -21.26 20.47
CA ALA A 21 -15.56 -20.14 21.36
C ALA A 21 -15.05 -18.80 20.80
N ASP A 22 -13.89 -18.81 20.15
CA ASP A 22 -13.28 -17.61 19.55
C ASP A 22 -14.02 -17.20 18.30
N LEU A 23 -14.43 -18.12 17.46
CA LEU A 23 -15.29 -17.87 16.31
C LEU A 23 -16.63 -17.26 16.74
N MET A 24 -17.27 -17.82 17.74
CA MET A 24 -18.52 -17.28 18.30
C MET A 24 -18.34 -15.85 18.79
N ARG A 25 -17.25 -15.57 19.51
CA ARG A 25 -16.92 -14.22 20.00
C ARG A 25 -16.72 -13.24 18.85
N ARG A 26 -15.98 -13.63 17.79
CA ARG A 26 -15.71 -12.79 16.60
C ARG A 26 -16.99 -12.50 15.81
N TYR A 27 -17.87 -13.48 15.61
CA TYR A 27 -19.15 -13.27 14.94
C TYR A 27 -20.04 -12.31 15.74
N ASN A 28 -20.15 -12.50 17.05
CA ASN A 28 -20.93 -11.62 17.93
C ASN A 28 -20.38 -10.17 17.93
N ALA A 29 -19.06 -10.00 17.95
CA ALA A 29 -18.43 -8.67 17.93
C ALA A 29 -18.66 -7.92 16.62
N THR A 30 -18.65 -8.62 15.48
CA THR A 30 -18.81 -8.01 14.15
C THR A 30 -20.25 -7.88 13.70
N ARG A 31 -21.19 -8.54 14.39
CA ARG A 31 -22.62 -8.65 14.03
C ARG A 31 -22.84 -9.14 12.59
N ARG A 32 -21.91 -9.91 12.05
CA ARG A 32 -22.03 -10.50 10.71
C ARG A 32 -22.84 -11.78 10.80
N GLN A 33 -23.74 -11.95 9.82
CA GLN A 33 -24.49 -13.21 9.69
C GLN A 33 -23.54 -14.30 9.16
N HIS A 34 -23.62 -15.50 9.78
CA HIS A 34 -22.87 -16.65 9.29
C HIS A 34 -23.46 -17.14 7.95
N PRO A 35 -22.64 -17.55 6.96
CA PRO A 35 -23.14 -18.03 5.66
C PRO A 35 -24.16 -19.17 5.79
N LEU A 36 -24.03 -20.03 6.80
CA LEU A 36 -24.98 -21.11 7.11
C LEU A 36 -26.09 -20.69 8.11
N GLY A 37 -26.15 -19.42 8.48
CA GLY A 37 -27.04 -18.92 9.54
C GLY A 37 -28.53 -18.85 9.18
N HIS A 38 -28.91 -19.15 7.94
CA HIS A 38 -30.32 -19.29 7.56
C HIS A 38 -30.95 -20.56 8.07
N ASP A 39 -30.17 -21.65 8.20
CA ASP A 39 -30.64 -22.99 8.54
C ASP A 39 -30.30 -23.41 9.99
N TYR A 40 -29.41 -22.64 10.65
CA TYR A 40 -28.86 -22.96 11.96
C TYR A 40 -28.80 -21.74 12.87
N ASP A 41 -28.85 -21.97 14.19
CA ASP A 41 -28.34 -20.98 15.13
C ASP A 41 -26.82 -20.76 14.91
N LEU A 42 -26.28 -19.66 15.39
CA LEU A 42 -24.88 -19.32 15.17
C LEU A 42 -23.92 -20.42 15.64
N GLY A 43 -24.18 -21.03 16.82
CA GLY A 43 -23.32 -22.07 17.36
C GLY A 43 -23.35 -23.35 16.53
N ALA A 44 -24.52 -23.75 16.05
CA ALA A 44 -24.68 -24.90 15.16
C ALA A 44 -24.05 -24.60 13.77
N ALA A 45 -24.22 -23.40 13.24
CA ALA A 45 -23.63 -22.98 11.98
C ALA A 45 -22.10 -23.05 12.02
N VAL A 46 -21.47 -22.50 13.07
CA VAL A 46 -20.00 -22.56 13.26
C VAL A 46 -19.51 -24.01 13.37
N ARG A 47 -20.19 -24.87 14.15
CA ARG A 47 -19.80 -26.28 14.24
C ARG A 47 -19.91 -27.01 12.90
N ALA A 48 -20.99 -26.76 12.15
CA ALA A 48 -21.19 -27.36 10.83
C ALA A 48 -20.12 -26.91 9.83
N ASP A 49 -19.72 -25.65 9.89
CA ASP A 49 -18.64 -25.11 9.03
C ASP A 49 -17.29 -25.71 9.39
N MET A 50 -16.93 -25.78 10.66
CA MET A 50 -15.71 -26.45 11.13
C MET A 50 -15.65 -27.91 10.66
N ALA A 51 -16.76 -28.65 10.78
CA ALA A 51 -16.84 -30.03 10.32
C ALA A 51 -16.64 -30.17 8.80
N ARG A 52 -17.21 -29.25 8.01
CA ARG A 52 -17.01 -29.18 6.55
C ARG A 52 -15.58 -28.90 6.15
N MET A 53 -14.88 -28.07 6.94
CA MET A 53 -13.50 -27.67 6.67
C MET A 53 -12.45 -28.68 7.12
N ALA A 54 -12.81 -29.69 7.92
CA ALA A 54 -11.87 -30.67 8.46
C ALA A 54 -11.07 -31.43 7.37
N ASP A 55 -11.73 -31.82 6.28
CA ASP A 55 -11.04 -32.46 5.14
C ASP A 55 -10.05 -31.52 4.44
N VAL A 56 -10.38 -30.24 4.39
CA VAL A 56 -9.49 -29.19 3.80
C VAL A 56 -8.31 -28.95 4.74
N GLU A 57 -8.56 -28.84 6.03
CA GLU A 57 -7.53 -28.69 7.07
C GLU A 57 -6.48 -29.83 7.00
N SER A 58 -6.94 -31.07 6.84
CA SER A 58 -6.06 -32.24 6.72
C SER A 58 -5.14 -32.24 5.50
N LEU A 59 -5.43 -31.42 4.50
CA LEU A 59 -4.63 -31.25 3.26
C LEU A 59 -3.66 -30.09 3.34
N ALA A 60 -3.69 -29.30 4.40
CA ALA A 60 -2.85 -28.12 4.52
C ALA A 60 -1.39 -28.49 4.81
N ASP A 61 -0.46 -27.79 4.16
CA ASP A 61 0.98 -27.89 4.44
C ASP A 61 1.36 -27.18 5.74
N ILE A 62 0.58 -26.14 6.10
CA ILE A 62 0.80 -25.28 7.27
C ILE A 62 -0.54 -25.06 7.97
N LEU A 63 -0.56 -25.30 9.29
CA LEU A 63 -1.72 -25.04 10.14
C LEU A 63 -1.38 -23.90 11.11
N ILE A 64 -2.24 -22.89 11.20
CA ILE A 64 -2.10 -21.78 12.14
C ILE A 64 -3.38 -21.66 12.97
N ASP A 65 -3.29 -21.88 14.29
CA ASP A 65 -4.38 -21.57 15.21
C ASP A 65 -4.35 -20.08 15.57
N SER A 66 -5.36 -19.37 15.14
CA SER A 66 -5.51 -17.92 15.39
C SER A 66 -6.33 -17.58 16.63
N SER A 67 -6.71 -18.56 17.46
CA SER A 67 -7.60 -18.36 18.62
C SER A 67 -7.14 -17.23 19.55
N ALA A 68 -5.86 -17.24 19.92
CA ALA A 68 -5.24 -16.27 20.83
C ALA A 68 -4.47 -15.15 20.13
N LEU A 69 -4.46 -15.11 18.79
CA LEU A 69 -3.64 -14.17 18.03
C LEU A 69 -4.40 -12.87 17.73
N ALA A 70 -3.75 -11.73 17.95
CA ALA A 70 -4.16 -10.48 17.34
C ALA A 70 -3.88 -10.51 15.82
N PRO A 71 -4.53 -9.66 15.01
CA PRO A 71 -4.28 -9.62 13.55
C PRO A 71 -2.82 -9.40 13.18
N THR A 72 -2.07 -8.59 13.95
CA THR A 72 -0.64 -8.35 13.79
C THR A 72 0.20 -9.60 14.06
N ASP A 73 -0.17 -10.36 15.10
CA ASP A 73 0.54 -11.57 15.51
C ASP A 73 0.29 -12.71 14.50
N LEU A 74 -0.94 -12.82 13.97
CA LEU A 74 -1.28 -13.76 12.91
C LEU A 74 -0.44 -13.51 11.65
N ARG A 75 -0.19 -12.24 11.30
CA ARG A 75 0.70 -11.90 10.18
C ARG A 75 2.12 -12.39 10.43
N GLY A 76 2.66 -12.16 11.63
CA GLY A 76 3.98 -12.66 12.02
C GLY A 76 4.07 -14.18 11.92
N ALA A 77 3.12 -14.89 12.54
CA ALA A 77 3.06 -16.34 12.49
C ALA A 77 2.97 -16.91 11.06
N LEU A 78 2.24 -16.22 10.16
CA LEU A 78 2.16 -16.62 8.75
C LEU A 78 3.50 -16.45 8.02
N LEU A 79 4.20 -15.34 8.24
CA LEU A 79 5.50 -15.08 7.63
C LEU A 79 6.55 -16.09 8.10
N ASP A 80 6.60 -16.33 9.41
CA ASP A 80 7.50 -17.31 10.02
C ASP A 80 7.24 -18.72 9.46
N ALA A 81 5.96 -19.13 9.39
CA ALA A 81 5.57 -20.44 8.88
C ALA A 81 5.88 -20.63 7.38
N LEU A 82 5.89 -19.56 6.61
CA LEU A 82 6.28 -19.57 5.19
C LEU A 82 7.78 -19.41 4.97
N GLY A 83 8.58 -19.22 6.02
CA GLY A 83 10.01 -18.96 5.92
C GLY A 83 10.33 -17.61 5.26
N LEU A 84 9.45 -16.64 5.39
CA LEU A 84 9.63 -15.29 4.85
C LEU A 84 10.21 -14.38 5.93
N ASP A 85 11.47 -14.07 5.82
CA ASP A 85 12.21 -13.26 6.83
C ASP A 85 11.62 -11.86 7.06
N LYS A 86 10.87 -11.32 6.10
CA LYS A 86 10.22 -10.02 6.22
C LYS A 86 8.89 -9.99 5.47
N ALA A 87 7.91 -9.30 6.05
CA ALA A 87 6.72 -8.93 5.31
C ALA A 87 7.10 -8.14 4.06
N PRO A 88 6.46 -8.39 2.89
CA PRO A 88 6.67 -7.54 1.73
C PRO A 88 6.37 -6.09 2.11
N LEU A 89 7.26 -5.19 1.72
CA LEU A 89 7.10 -3.77 1.97
C LEU A 89 5.84 -3.28 1.24
N ILE A 90 5.10 -2.37 1.88
CA ILE A 90 3.86 -1.85 1.27
C ILE A 90 4.15 -1.12 -0.04
N PRO A 91 3.34 -1.32 -1.08
CA PRO A 91 3.43 -0.54 -2.30
C PRO A 91 3.05 0.92 -2.06
N VAL A 92 3.80 1.83 -2.69
CA VAL A 92 3.56 3.27 -2.61
C VAL A 92 3.16 3.79 -3.98
N HIS A 93 1.98 4.40 -4.07
CA HIS A 93 1.53 5.10 -5.27
C HIS A 93 1.84 6.59 -5.12
N ILE A 94 2.58 7.15 -6.06
CA ILE A 94 2.97 8.57 -6.07
C ILE A 94 2.34 9.24 -7.27
N VAL A 95 1.60 10.33 -7.01
CA VAL A 95 0.87 11.06 -8.04
C VAL A 95 1.32 12.51 -8.07
N SER A 96 1.79 13.01 -9.22
CA SER A 96 1.89 14.45 -9.42
C SER A 96 0.60 15.00 -10.02
N PHE A 97 0.14 16.15 -9.51
CA PHE A 97 -1.15 16.72 -9.93
C PHE A 97 -1.14 18.26 -10.00
N SER A 98 -2.15 18.79 -10.70
CA SER A 98 -2.46 20.22 -10.76
C SER A 98 -3.62 20.56 -9.82
N TYR A 99 -3.44 21.57 -8.96
CA TYR A 99 -4.53 22.13 -8.16
C TYR A 99 -5.68 22.68 -9.00
N ARG A 100 -5.41 23.08 -10.26
CA ARG A 100 -6.44 23.57 -11.19
C ARG A 100 -7.50 22.49 -11.49
N TYR A 101 -7.11 21.23 -11.47
CA TYR A 101 -7.98 20.10 -11.79
C TYR A 101 -8.41 19.27 -10.56
N GLY A 102 -8.22 19.83 -9.37
CA GLY A 102 -8.61 19.21 -8.10
C GLY A 102 -7.61 18.18 -7.57
N LEU A 103 -7.81 17.81 -6.32
CA LEU A 103 -7.00 16.82 -5.60
C LEU A 103 -7.27 15.41 -6.14
N PRO A 104 -6.27 14.50 -6.13
CA PRO A 104 -6.54 13.07 -6.32
C PRO A 104 -7.39 12.53 -5.16
N GLU A 105 -8.51 11.88 -5.46
CA GLU A 105 -9.48 11.40 -4.46
C GLU A 105 -8.90 10.30 -3.56
N THR A 106 -7.93 9.56 -4.07
CA THR A 106 -7.30 8.43 -3.35
C THR A 106 -6.06 8.83 -2.56
N ALA A 107 -5.70 10.12 -2.50
CA ALA A 107 -4.49 10.56 -1.80
C ALA A 107 -4.65 10.46 -0.27
N ASP A 108 -3.78 9.68 0.36
CA ASP A 108 -3.64 9.65 1.82
C ASP A 108 -2.94 10.89 2.33
N GLN A 109 -1.98 11.43 1.55
CA GLN A 109 -1.21 12.63 1.88
C GLN A 109 -1.03 13.50 0.65
N VAL A 110 -1.12 14.82 0.85
CA VAL A 110 -0.94 15.83 -0.20
C VAL A 110 0.15 16.80 0.22
N ILE A 111 1.16 16.95 -0.63
CA ILE A 111 2.27 17.89 -0.45
C ILE A 111 2.13 19.01 -1.48
N ASP A 112 1.99 20.23 -1.00
CA ASP A 112 1.87 21.41 -1.85
C ASP A 112 3.25 21.95 -2.22
N MET A 113 3.60 21.90 -3.51
CA MET A 113 4.87 22.37 -4.03
C MET A 113 4.83 23.81 -4.60
N ARG A 114 3.74 24.57 -4.35
CA ARG A 114 3.62 25.94 -4.89
C ARG A 114 4.55 26.94 -4.25
N PHE A 115 5.07 26.65 -3.06
CA PHE A 115 6.09 27.47 -2.38
C PHE A 115 7.45 27.47 -3.09
N ALA A 116 7.79 26.40 -3.83
CA ALA A 116 9.04 26.28 -4.55
C ALA A 116 9.11 27.27 -5.72
N LYS A 117 10.33 27.68 -6.10
CA LYS A 117 10.58 28.55 -7.25
C LYS A 117 9.86 28.06 -8.48
N ASN A 118 9.27 28.95 -9.25
CA ASN A 118 8.41 28.58 -10.37
C ASN A 118 9.18 28.64 -11.72
N PRO A 119 9.50 27.48 -12.32
CA PRO A 119 10.20 27.43 -13.61
C PRO A 119 9.42 28.09 -14.76
N HIS A 120 8.12 28.28 -14.62
CA HIS A 120 7.27 28.91 -15.64
C HIS A 120 7.66 30.36 -15.98
N TRP A 121 8.33 31.06 -15.05
CA TRP A 121 8.78 32.44 -15.25
C TRP A 121 10.12 32.53 -15.99
N ASP A 122 10.77 31.41 -16.25
CA ASP A 122 11.98 31.31 -17.08
C ASP A 122 11.57 30.85 -18.49
N ASP A 123 11.80 31.69 -19.49
CA ASP A 123 11.40 31.43 -20.88
C ASP A 123 12.04 30.15 -21.45
N GLY A 124 13.23 29.78 -20.96
CA GLY A 124 13.92 28.55 -21.35
C GLY A 124 13.35 27.27 -20.69
N LEU A 125 12.53 27.40 -19.64
CA LEU A 125 11.99 26.26 -18.85
C LEU A 125 10.49 26.13 -18.98
N ARG A 126 9.76 27.13 -19.42
CA ARG A 126 8.29 27.20 -19.47
C ARG A 126 7.66 26.01 -20.17
N ASP A 127 8.22 25.59 -21.30
CA ASP A 127 7.67 24.52 -22.15
C ASP A 127 8.15 23.13 -21.74
N GLN A 128 9.17 23.04 -20.90
CA GLN A 128 9.68 21.81 -20.35
C GLN A 128 8.81 21.28 -19.20
N THR A 129 9.15 20.13 -18.67
CA THR A 129 8.46 19.47 -17.55
C THR A 129 9.42 19.22 -16.38
N GLY A 130 8.91 18.79 -15.24
CA GLY A 130 9.74 18.38 -14.11
C GLY A 130 10.62 17.15 -14.36
N LEU A 131 10.43 16.45 -15.50
CA LEU A 131 11.28 15.34 -15.94
C LEU A 131 12.51 15.80 -16.71
N ASP A 132 12.49 17.03 -17.24
CA ASP A 132 13.60 17.58 -18.01
C ASP A 132 14.74 18.03 -17.09
N SER A 133 15.99 17.70 -17.47
CA SER A 133 17.18 17.96 -16.65
C SER A 133 17.33 19.43 -16.26
N LYS A 134 17.07 20.37 -17.18
CA LYS A 134 17.18 21.80 -16.91
C LYS A 134 16.20 22.27 -15.82
N VAL A 135 14.96 21.76 -15.84
CA VAL A 135 13.96 22.05 -14.81
C VAL A 135 14.36 21.43 -13.49
N ALA A 136 14.85 20.18 -13.51
CA ALA A 136 15.33 19.49 -12.33
C ALA A 136 16.52 20.24 -11.69
N GLU A 137 17.50 20.68 -12.48
CA GLU A 137 18.64 21.48 -12.01
C GLU A 137 18.22 22.84 -11.43
N PHE A 138 17.22 23.50 -12.05
CA PHE A 138 16.67 24.75 -11.54
C PHE A 138 16.03 24.56 -10.16
N LEU A 139 15.21 23.50 -10.00
CA LEU A 139 14.53 23.21 -8.74
C LEU A 139 15.48 22.66 -7.67
N ALA A 140 16.53 21.93 -8.06
CA ALA A 140 17.57 21.47 -7.16
C ALA A 140 18.41 22.62 -6.54
N LYS A 141 18.41 23.81 -7.14
CA LYS A 141 19.02 25.02 -6.57
C LYS A 141 18.08 25.79 -5.63
N ASP A 142 16.85 25.33 -5.46
CA ASP A 142 15.92 25.88 -4.48
C ASP A 142 16.12 25.20 -3.12
N GLU A 143 16.92 25.82 -2.26
CA GLU A 143 17.24 25.27 -0.93
C GLU A 143 15.98 24.95 -0.09
N MET A 144 14.93 25.76 -0.22
CA MET A 144 13.69 25.52 0.53
C MET A 144 12.99 24.26 -0.01
N ALA A 145 12.94 24.07 -1.32
CA ALA A 145 12.34 22.87 -1.91
C ALA A 145 13.10 21.62 -1.49
N ILE A 146 14.43 21.64 -1.46
CA ILE A 146 15.26 20.53 -0.99
C ILE A 146 14.99 20.24 0.49
N LYS A 147 15.04 21.25 1.36
CA LYS A 147 14.78 21.09 2.80
C LYS A 147 13.42 20.48 3.08
N VAL A 148 12.39 20.91 2.35
CA VAL A 148 11.03 20.34 2.50
C VAL A 148 11.00 18.89 2.04
N LEU A 149 11.61 18.53 0.91
CA LEU A 149 11.66 17.13 0.48
C LEU A 149 12.41 16.24 1.48
N ASP A 150 13.47 16.73 2.11
CA ASP A 150 14.20 15.97 3.14
C ASP A 150 13.35 15.76 4.41
N GLN A 151 12.53 16.73 4.81
CA GLN A 151 11.55 16.56 5.88
C GLN A 151 10.46 15.54 5.48
N VAL A 152 9.97 15.59 4.24
CA VAL A 152 9.02 14.61 3.71
C VAL A 152 9.62 13.20 3.75
N LYS A 153 10.87 13.00 3.32
CA LYS A 153 11.56 11.71 3.41
C LYS A 153 11.64 11.22 4.87
N SER A 154 12.04 12.11 5.79
CA SER A 154 12.15 11.77 7.22
C SER A 154 10.80 11.34 7.81
N MET A 155 9.73 12.08 7.50
CA MET A 155 8.37 11.72 7.90
C MET A 155 7.94 10.37 7.30
N LEU A 156 8.18 10.16 6.01
CA LEU A 156 7.81 8.94 5.30
C LEU A 156 8.55 7.72 5.83
N ALA A 157 9.83 7.83 6.18
CA ALA A 157 10.60 6.73 6.76
C ALA A 157 9.94 6.20 8.05
N LEU A 158 9.49 7.11 8.93
CA LEU A 158 8.76 6.74 10.14
C LEU A 158 7.40 6.12 9.86
N MET A 159 6.63 6.71 8.94
CA MET A 159 5.30 6.24 8.58
C MET A 159 5.35 4.86 7.91
N LEU A 160 6.24 4.68 6.92
CA LEU A 160 6.37 3.42 6.19
C LEU A 160 6.80 2.27 7.10
N SER A 161 7.73 2.53 8.02
CA SER A 161 8.13 1.55 9.04
C SER A 161 6.93 1.08 9.86
N ARG A 162 6.11 2.00 10.36
CA ARG A 162 4.90 1.67 11.14
C ARG A 162 3.85 0.97 10.29
N MET A 163 3.57 1.47 9.09
CA MET A 163 2.57 0.93 8.17
C MET A 163 2.91 -0.51 7.72
N ASN A 164 4.19 -0.82 7.50
CA ASN A 164 4.65 -2.17 7.21
C ASN A 164 4.30 -3.14 8.36
N ASN A 165 4.56 -2.72 9.60
CA ASN A 165 4.28 -3.52 10.79
C ASN A 165 2.76 -3.71 11.00
N ASP A 166 1.97 -2.66 10.78
CA ASP A 166 0.51 -2.68 10.97
C ASP A 166 -0.23 -3.40 9.82
N GLY A 167 0.48 -3.84 8.77
CA GLY A 167 -0.10 -4.59 7.65
C GLY A 167 -0.99 -3.76 6.73
N ARG A 168 -0.72 -2.46 6.61
CA ARG A 168 -1.44 -1.59 5.68
C ARG A 168 -1.23 -2.05 4.23
N ALA A 169 -2.28 -1.97 3.41
CA ALA A 169 -2.26 -2.52 2.05
C ALA A 169 -1.44 -1.65 1.06
N HIS A 170 -1.45 -0.32 1.22
CA HIS A 170 -0.73 0.64 0.36
C HIS A 170 -0.70 2.03 0.99
N LEU A 171 0.10 2.92 0.40
CA LEU A 171 0.13 4.36 0.70
C LEU A 171 0.05 5.14 -0.61
N THR A 172 -0.81 6.17 -0.68
CA THR A 172 -0.89 7.08 -1.84
C THR A 172 -0.43 8.48 -1.44
N LEU A 173 0.63 8.97 -2.09
CA LEU A 173 1.20 10.31 -1.92
C LEU A 173 0.90 11.18 -3.14
N ALA A 174 0.43 12.39 -2.94
CA ALA A 174 0.15 13.32 -4.01
C ALA A 174 0.98 14.61 -3.87
N PHE A 175 1.69 14.98 -4.93
CA PHE A 175 2.46 16.22 -5.02
C PHE A 175 1.75 17.19 -5.94
N GLY A 176 1.36 18.37 -5.43
CA GLY A 176 0.59 19.36 -6.16
C GLY A 176 1.36 20.63 -6.51
N CYS A 177 1.16 21.14 -7.72
CA CYS A 177 1.52 22.51 -8.06
C CYS A 177 0.43 23.16 -8.92
N THR A 178 0.58 24.43 -9.32
CA THR A 178 -0.46 25.16 -10.05
C THR A 178 -0.86 24.47 -11.35
N GLY A 179 0.11 24.10 -12.18
CA GLY A 179 -0.14 23.52 -13.51
C GLY A 179 0.13 22.02 -13.62
N GLY A 180 0.64 21.35 -12.57
CA GLY A 180 0.93 19.92 -12.61
C GLY A 180 2.06 19.50 -13.55
N LYS A 181 2.89 20.44 -14.02
CA LYS A 181 3.86 20.21 -15.10
C LYS A 181 5.33 20.21 -14.62
N HIS A 182 5.71 21.08 -13.68
CA HIS A 182 7.09 21.29 -13.27
C HIS A 182 7.36 20.80 -11.85
N ARG A 183 7.04 21.61 -10.82
CA ARG A 183 7.39 21.40 -9.40
C ARG A 183 6.85 20.10 -8.83
N SER A 184 5.59 19.81 -9.09
CA SER A 184 4.94 18.57 -8.61
C SER A 184 5.52 17.34 -9.28
N VAL A 185 5.81 17.40 -10.58
CA VAL A 185 6.41 16.29 -11.34
C VAL A 185 7.81 16.01 -10.81
N TRP A 186 8.65 17.03 -10.68
CA TRP A 186 10.00 16.89 -10.12
C TRP A 186 9.99 16.31 -8.70
N ALA A 187 9.17 16.87 -7.79
CA ALA A 187 9.12 16.41 -6.42
C ALA A 187 8.63 14.96 -6.32
N ALA A 188 7.58 14.59 -7.07
CA ALA A 188 7.06 13.23 -7.13
C ALA A 188 8.15 12.26 -7.62
N THR A 189 8.91 12.62 -8.66
CA THR A 189 10.01 11.79 -9.18
C THR A 189 11.13 11.62 -8.15
N GLN A 190 11.54 12.71 -7.45
CA GLN A 190 12.59 12.61 -6.41
C GLN A 190 12.18 11.67 -5.26
N ILE A 191 10.94 11.78 -4.80
CA ILE A 191 10.45 10.92 -3.71
C ILE A 191 10.23 9.49 -4.20
N ALA A 192 9.76 9.27 -5.44
CA ALA A 192 9.63 7.94 -6.02
C ALA A 192 10.97 7.20 -6.03
N SER A 193 12.01 7.83 -6.57
CA SER A 193 13.36 7.23 -6.64
C SER A 193 13.92 6.94 -5.25
N TRP A 194 13.67 7.81 -4.27
CA TRP A 194 14.09 7.56 -2.89
C TRP A 194 13.36 6.37 -2.26
N ILE A 195 12.02 6.27 -2.41
CA ILE A 195 11.23 5.15 -1.87
C ILE A 195 11.60 3.81 -2.54
N GLU A 196 11.89 3.82 -3.85
CA GLU A 196 12.41 2.65 -4.55
C GLU A 196 13.76 2.20 -4.00
N ALA A 197 14.66 3.14 -3.71
CA ALA A 197 15.96 2.84 -3.09
C ALA A 197 15.82 2.26 -1.67
N GLU A 198 14.76 2.61 -0.93
CA GLU A 198 14.40 1.99 0.35
C GLU A 198 13.78 0.58 0.20
N GLY A 199 13.58 0.11 -1.04
CA GLY A 199 13.10 -1.24 -1.37
C GLY A 199 11.58 -1.38 -1.49
N HIS A 200 10.80 -0.32 -1.37
CA HIS A 200 9.36 -0.36 -1.54
C HIS A 200 8.97 -0.46 -3.02
N PRO A 201 7.95 -1.27 -3.38
CA PRO A 201 7.34 -1.20 -4.71
C PRO A 201 6.71 0.19 -4.93
N VAL A 202 7.08 0.87 -6.02
CA VAL A 202 6.57 2.21 -6.35
C VAL A 202 5.79 2.19 -7.66
N ARG A 203 4.64 2.87 -7.66
CA ARG A 203 3.93 3.29 -8.87
C ARG A 203 3.96 4.81 -8.94
N LEU A 204 4.62 5.36 -9.96
CA LEU A 204 4.67 6.80 -10.21
C LEU A 204 3.70 7.17 -11.35
N GLU A 205 2.88 8.19 -11.11
CA GLU A 205 1.92 8.72 -12.09
C GLU A 205 2.01 10.24 -12.17
N HIS A 206 2.12 10.77 -13.40
CA HIS A 206 2.05 12.20 -13.68
C HIS A 206 0.73 12.52 -14.36
N ARG A 207 -0.30 12.81 -13.54
CA ARG A 207 -1.71 12.91 -13.97
C ARG A 207 -1.93 13.89 -15.14
N GLU A 208 -1.24 15.02 -15.14
CA GLU A 208 -1.40 16.02 -16.18
C GLU A 208 -0.51 15.80 -17.40
N LEU A 209 0.64 15.12 -17.27
CA LEU A 209 1.49 14.82 -18.43
C LEU A 209 0.86 13.72 -19.31
N ALA A 210 0.18 12.76 -18.71
CA ALA A 210 -0.54 11.72 -19.46
C ALA A 210 -1.70 12.26 -20.33
N LYS A 211 -2.26 13.44 -20.00
CA LYS A 211 -3.35 14.09 -20.74
C LYS A 211 -2.90 14.85 -21.99
N VAL A 212 -1.61 15.11 -22.13
CA VAL A 212 -1.02 15.84 -23.28
C VAL A 212 -0.75 14.90 -24.46
N LEU A 213 -0.86 13.59 -24.25
CA LEU A 213 -0.58 12.56 -25.26
C LEU A 213 -1.85 12.02 -25.95
N VAL A 214 -3.01 12.67 -25.78
CA VAL A 214 -4.28 12.31 -26.44
C VAL A 214 -4.72 13.41 -27.39
#